data_30076f5b9d0a6509472b74c28dd82ecb
#
_entry.id   30076f5b9d0a6509472b74c28dd82ecb
#
_cell.length_a   1.000
_cell.length_b   1.000
_cell.length_c   1.000
_cell.angle_alpha   90.00
_cell.angle_beta   90.00
_cell.angle_gamma   90.00
#
_symmetry.space_group_name_H-M   'P 1'
#
loop_
_entity.id
_entity.type
_entity.pdbx_description
1 polymer ?
#
loop_
_entity_poly.entity_id
_entity_poly.type
_entity_poly.pdbx_seq_one_letter_code
_entity_poly.pdbx_strand_id
1 'polypeptide(L)'
;MRKFTKYLLFGTLFLGCKSVDGIKEFGQHYQKHQDYESLSKVVELTPLDSDTSFVKNILGEPIDMGFDYRYLLDSTGPNGCAVGAVFHINENGKIDQKWIDEICE
;
A
#
# COMPACT_ATOMS: atom_id res chain seq x y z
N MET A 1 23.21 -28.83 -16.49
CA MET A 1 23.04 -28.84 -16.13
C MET A 1 22.62 -28.45 -15.73
N ARG A 2 22.48 -28.47 -15.89
CA ARG A 2 22.17 -28.14 -15.51
C ARG A 2 21.62 -27.51 -14.98
N LYS A 3 21.50 -27.31 -14.85
CA LYS A 3 20.99 -26.89 -14.42
C LYS A 3 20.69 -26.03 -14.09
N PHE A 4 20.83 -25.64 -14.50
CA PHE A 4 20.63 -24.93 -14.19
C PHE A 4 20.13 -24.28 -14.40
N THR A 5 20.19 -24.18 -14.60
CA THR A 5 19.77 -23.82 -14.81
C THR A 5 18.85 -23.59 -14.78
N LYS A 6 18.73 -23.93 -14.98
CA LYS A 6 17.75 -23.82 -14.78
C LYS A 6 17.12 -23.23 -14.00
N TYR A 7 17.52 -22.89 -13.81
CA TYR A 7 17.09 -22.21 -12.99
C TYR A 7 17.10 -21.11 -13.00
N LEU A 8 17.13 -20.90 -13.32
CA LEU A 8 17.42 -19.70 -13.27
C LEU A 8 16.78 -18.71 -14.01
N LEU A 9 16.63 -18.81 -14.92
CA LEU A 9 16.09 -17.97 -15.78
C LEU A 9 14.74 -17.55 -15.47
N PHE A 10 14.04 -18.30 -14.93
CA PHE A 10 12.70 -17.98 -14.61
C PHE A 10 12.56 -16.89 -13.56
N GLY A 11 13.64 -16.40 -13.06
CA GLY A 11 13.57 -15.34 -12.07
C GLY A 11 12.92 -14.07 -12.56
N THR A 12 13.06 -13.74 -13.82
CA THR A 12 12.50 -12.48 -14.31
C THR A 12 11.00 -12.49 -14.32
N LEU A 13 10.39 -13.61 -14.62
CA LEU A 13 8.96 -13.68 -14.59
C LEU A 13 8.39 -13.47 -13.20
N PHE A 14 9.15 -13.88 -12.23
CA PHE A 14 8.65 -13.81 -10.86
C PHE A 14 8.73 -12.44 -10.24
N LEU A 15 9.35 -11.49 -10.90
CA LEU A 15 9.45 -10.16 -10.33
C LEU A 15 8.09 -9.54 -10.07
N GLY A 16 7.17 -9.68 -11.02
CA GLY A 16 5.83 -9.16 -10.83
C GLY A 16 5.12 -9.81 -9.68
N CYS A 17 5.21 -11.11 -9.58
CA CYS A 17 4.59 -11.85 -8.49
C CYS A 17 5.18 -11.47 -7.15
N LYS A 18 6.50 -11.28 -7.11
CA LYS A 18 7.15 -10.89 -5.87
C LYS A 18 6.70 -9.51 -5.41
N SER A 19 6.45 -8.60 -6.35
CA SER A 19 5.95 -7.28 -5.98
C SER A 19 4.59 -7.37 -5.30
N VAL A 20 3.71 -8.21 -5.82
CA VAL A 20 2.40 -8.39 -5.21
C VAL A 20 2.54 -9.02 -3.83
N ASP A 21 3.39 -10.04 -3.71
CA ASP A 21 3.62 -10.67 -2.42
C ASP A 21 4.26 -9.68 -1.44
N GLY A 22 5.15 -8.85 -1.93
CA GLY A 22 5.79 -7.84 -1.10
C GLY A 22 4.78 -6.86 -0.53
N ILE A 23 3.80 -6.44 -1.33
CA ILE A 23 2.81 -5.49 -0.85
C ILE A 23 1.99 -6.09 0.29
N LYS A 24 1.66 -7.37 0.21
CA LYS A 24 0.94 -8.03 1.29
C LYS A 24 1.76 -8.06 2.56
N GLU A 25 3.04 -8.36 2.45
CA GLU A 25 3.90 -8.38 3.62
C GLU A 25 4.01 -7.02 4.27
N PHE A 26 4.17 -5.98 3.46
CA PHE A 26 4.22 -4.63 4.00
C PHE A 26 2.89 -4.24 4.64
N GLY A 27 1.79 -4.64 4.03
CA GLY A 27 0.48 -4.37 4.58
C GLY A 27 0.28 -5.04 5.94
N GLN A 28 0.69 -6.30 6.06
CA GLN A 28 0.59 -7.01 7.32
C GLN A 28 1.48 -6.39 8.38
N HIS A 29 2.68 -5.96 8.00
CA HIS A 29 3.58 -5.30 8.93
C HIS A 29 2.98 -3.99 9.43
N TYR A 30 2.40 -3.21 8.51
CA TYR A 30 1.72 -1.98 8.90
C TYR A 30 0.59 -2.27 9.89
N GLN A 31 -0.20 -3.28 9.63
CA GLN A 31 -1.32 -3.57 10.52
C GLN A 31 -0.87 -3.93 11.93
N LYS A 32 0.31 -4.50 12.07
CA LYS A 32 0.85 -4.85 13.38
C LYS A 32 1.57 -3.69 14.04
N HIS A 33 2.30 -2.89 13.28
CA HIS A 33 3.23 -1.93 13.84
C HIS A 33 2.91 -0.48 13.52
N GLN A 34 2.05 -0.24 12.53
CA GLN A 34 1.67 1.11 12.07
C GLN A 34 2.89 1.99 11.77
N ASP A 35 3.91 1.39 11.14
CA ASP A 35 5.15 2.07 10.85
C ASP A 35 5.12 2.76 9.48
N TYR A 36 5.84 3.86 9.41
CA TYR A 36 5.88 4.68 8.20
C TYR A 36 6.42 3.91 7.00
N GLU A 37 7.50 3.17 7.22
CA GLU A 37 8.17 2.49 6.13
C GLU A 37 7.26 1.50 5.43
N SER A 38 6.53 0.69 6.20
CA SER A 38 5.63 -0.30 5.62
C SER A 38 4.48 0.36 4.90
N LEU A 39 3.86 1.37 5.51
CA LEU A 39 2.75 2.07 4.88
C LEU A 39 3.20 2.78 3.61
N SER A 40 4.37 3.40 3.65
CA SER A 40 4.93 4.08 2.48
C SER A 40 5.13 3.12 1.33
N LYS A 41 5.61 1.90 1.63
CA LYS A 41 5.80 0.89 0.59
C LYS A 41 4.47 0.44 0.00
N VAL A 42 3.44 0.30 0.82
CA VAL A 42 2.12 -0.05 0.29
C VAL A 42 1.60 1.03 -0.63
N VAL A 43 1.76 2.30 -0.24
CA VAL A 43 1.34 3.42 -1.10
C VAL A 43 2.08 3.36 -2.42
N GLU A 44 3.39 3.15 -2.35
CA GLU A 44 4.22 3.09 -3.56
C GLU A 44 3.78 1.95 -4.48
N LEU A 45 3.51 0.79 -3.92
CA LEU A 45 3.28 -0.42 -4.70
C LEU A 45 1.82 -0.62 -5.14
N THR A 46 0.88 0.10 -4.55
CA THR A 46 -0.53 -0.03 -4.91
C THR A 46 -0.74 0.53 -6.31
N PRO A 47 -1.22 -0.28 -7.27
CA PRO A 47 -1.43 0.24 -8.62
C PRO A 47 -2.60 1.22 -8.63
N LEU A 48 -2.46 2.29 -9.41
CA LEU A 48 -3.60 3.16 -9.65
C LEU A 48 -4.66 2.37 -10.42
N ASP A 49 -5.89 2.77 -10.25
CA ASP A 49 -7.05 2.08 -10.83
C ASP A 49 -7.36 0.77 -10.13
N SER A 50 -6.77 0.55 -8.94
CA SER A 50 -7.11 -0.59 -8.10
C SER A 50 -8.51 -0.42 -7.51
N ASP A 51 -9.17 -1.55 -7.24
CA ASP A 51 -10.43 -1.52 -6.51
C ASP A 51 -10.20 -1.18 -5.05
N THR A 52 -11.22 -0.60 -4.41
CA THR A 52 -11.14 -0.31 -2.98
C THR A 52 -10.92 -1.59 -2.17
N SER A 53 -11.47 -2.71 -2.63
CA SER A 53 -11.29 -3.98 -1.93
C SER A 53 -9.83 -4.41 -1.90
N PHE A 54 -9.06 -4.07 -2.93
CA PHE A 54 -7.63 -4.39 -2.95
C PHE A 54 -6.92 -3.73 -1.77
N VAL A 55 -7.18 -2.44 -1.57
CA VAL A 55 -6.54 -1.69 -0.49
C VAL A 55 -6.97 -2.24 0.87
N LYS A 56 -8.25 -2.54 1.03
CA LYS A 56 -8.74 -3.12 2.30
C LYS A 56 -8.11 -4.47 2.59
N ASN A 57 -7.91 -5.29 1.57
CA ASN A 57 -7.29 -6.60 1.78
C ASN A 57 -5.84 -6.48 2.21
N ILE A 58 -5.16 -5.43 1.78
CA ILE A 58 -3.76 -5.22 2.10
C ILE A 58 -3.59 -4.53 3.46
N LEU A 59 -4.37 -3.50 3.72
CA LEU A 59 -4.16 -2.63 4.89
C LEU A 59 -5.20 -2.76 5.99
N GLY A 60 -6.28 -3.49 5.73
CA GLY A 60 -7.36 -3.62 6.71
C GLY A 60 -8.38 -2.52 6.55
N GLU A 61 -9.21 -2.33 7.57
CA GLU A 61 -10.29 -1.35 7.51
C GLU A 61 -9.74 0.08 7.64
N PRO A 62 -10.13 0.96 6.73
CA PRO A 62 -9.66 2.34 6.75
C PRO A 62 -10.58 3.25 7.56
N ILE A 63 -10.14 4.50 7.74
CA ILE A 63 -11.07 5.57 8.03
C ILE A 63 -11.68 5.92 6.69
N ASP A 64 -12.96 5.68 6.54
CA ASP A 64 -13.68 5.82 5.28
C ASP A 64 -14.38 7.17 5.25
N MET A 65 -13.88 8.07 4.41
CA MET A 65 -14.45 9.42 4.30
C MET A 65 -15.48 9.51 3.17
N GLY A 66 -15.73 8.39 2.49
CA GLY A 66 -16.64 8.37 1.36
C GLY A 66 -15.91 8.57 0.04
N PHE A 67 -15.06 9.59 0.00
CA PHE A 67 -14.30 9.90 -1.22
C PHE A 67 -12.83 9.50 -1.09
N ASP A 68 -12.38 9.06 0.09
CA ASP A 68 -11.05 8.52 0.24
C ASP A 68 -11.01 7.57 1.44
N TYR A 69 -9.95 6.77 1.44
CA TYR A 69 -9.62 5.89 2.57
C TYR A 69 -8.34 6.40 3.19
N ARG A 70 -8.32 6.48 4.51
CA ARG A 70 -7.16 6.97 5.26
C ARG A 70 -6.65 5.91 6.22
N TYR A 71 -5.34 5.77 6.27
CA TYR A 71 -4.66 4.82 7.15
C TYR A 71 -3.61 5.58 7.91
N LEU A 72 -3.81 5.74 9.21
CA LEU A 72 -2.95 6.60 10.01
C LEU A 72 -1.76 5.85 10.59
N LEU A 73 -0.72 6.61 10.88
CA LEU A 73 0.41 6.16 11.64
C LEU A 73 0.25 6.62 13.09
N ASP A 74 1.09 6.08 13.96
CA ASP A 74 1.10 6.47 15.35
C ASP A 74 2.11 7.60 15.56
N SER A 75 2.01 8.64 14.72
CA SER A 75 2.94 9.75 14.78
C SER A 75 2.26 11.00 14.22
N THR A 76 2.86 12.16 14.52
CA THR A 76 2.38 13.43 14.02
C THR A 76 3.43 14.11 13.18
N GLY A 77 2.98 15.00 12.30
CA GLY A 77 3.88 15.76 11.45
C GLY A 77 4.24 17.09 12.05
N PRO A 78 4.92 17.93 11.26
CA PRO A 78 5.41 19.23 11.78
C PRO A 78 4.31 20.18 12.21
N ASN A 79 3.10 20.03 11.72
CA ASN A 79 1.99 20.88 12.13
C ASN A 79 1.14 20.27 13.24
N GLY A 80 1.57 19.13 13.79
CA GLY A 80 0.87 18.48 14.90
C GLY A 80 -0.29 17.63 14.47
N CYS A 81 -0.48 17.41 13.18
CA CYS A 81 -1.57 16.56 12.69
C CYS A 81 -1.06 15.16 12.45
N ALA A 82 -1.97 14.18 12.43
CA ALA A 82 -1.60 12.80 12.21
C ALA A 82 -1.01 12.62 10.81
N VAL A 83 -0.02 11.74 10.71
CA VAL A 83 0.55 11.37 9.42
C VAL A 83 -0.13 10.08 8.97
N GLY A 84 -0.42 9.97 7.70
CA GLY A 84 -1.03 8.76 7.20
C GLY A 84 -1.09 8.72 5.69
N ALA A 85 -1.59 7.61 5.19
CA ALA A 85 -1.79 7.42 3.76
C ALA A 85 -3.21 7.77 3.38
N VAL A 86 -3.37 8.35 2.20
CA VAL A 86 -4.67 8.67 1.64
C VAL A 86 -4.78 8.01 0.28
N PHE A 87 -5.88 7.32 0.07
CA PHE A 87 -6.20 6.69 -1.22
C PHE A 87 -7.51 7.31 -1.69
N HIS A 88 -7.42 8.18 -2.69
CA HIS A 88 -8.61 8.86 -3.21
C HIS A 88 -9.39 7.91 -4.12
N ILE A 89 -10.71 7.93 -3.99
CA ILE A 89 -11.60 7.03 -4.71
C ILE A 89 -12.40 7.85 -5.71
N ASN A 90 -12.32 7.47 -6.99
CA ASN A 90 -13.06 8.19 -8.01
C ASN A 90 -14.49 7.69 -8.10
N GLU A 91 -15.28 8.28 -9.00
CA GLU A 91 -16.70 7.94 -9.11
C GLU A 91 -16.93 6.51 -9.57
N ASN A 92 -15.93 5.84 -10.11
CA ASN A 92 -16.05 4.45 -10.52
C ASN A 92 -15.63 3.48 -9.43
N GLY A 93 -15.30 3.98 -8.25
CA GLY A 93 -14.89 3.13 -7.13
C GLY A 93 -13.45 2.65 -7.23
N LYS A 94 -12.61 3.38 -7.97
CA LYS A 94 -11.23 3.00 -8.17
C LYS A 94 -10.31 4.00 -7.53
N ILE A 95 -9.12 3.54 -7.13
CA ILE A 95 -8.12 4.41 -6.54
C ILE A 95 -7.43 5.18 -7.67
N ASP A 96 -7.59 6.49 -7.69
CA ASP A 96 -6.99 7.30 -8.76
C ASP A 96 -5.88 8.21 -8.27
N GLN A 97 -5.72 8.38 -6.97
CA GLN A 97 -4.63 9.15 -6.38
C GLN A 97 -4.25 8.52 -5.07
N LYS A 98 -2.99 8.63 -4.72
CA LYS A 98 -2.51 8.06 -3.45
C LYS A 98 -1.29 8.83 -3.00
N TRP A 99 -1.18 9.05 -1.69
CA TRP A 99 -0.02 9.72 -1.12
C TRP A 99 0.06 9.42 0.37
N ILE A 100 1.19 9.80 0.97
CA ILE A 100 1.38 9.68 2.41
C ILE A 100 1.94 10.99 2.90
N ASP A 101 1.30 11.59 3.88
CA ASP A 101 1.68 12.92 4.35
C ASP A 101 0.92 13.20 5.65
N GLU A 102 1.19 14.37 6.20
CA GLU A 102 0.45 14.88 7.34
C GLU A 102 -0.97 15.25 6.89
N ILE A 103 -1.96 14.82 7.66
CA ILE A 103 -3.37 15.05 7.31
C ILE A 103 -3.94 16.02 8.31
N CYS A 104 -4.01 17.28 7.91
CA CYS A 104 -4.60 18.34 8.70
C CYS A 104 -5.95 18.71 8.11
N GLU A 105 -6.95 18.74 8.95
CA GLU A 105 -8.30 19.07 8.50
C GLU A 105 -8.65 20.51 8.80
#